data_25f43527a2e074bc6af5be6feb864343
#
_entry.id   25f43527a2e074bc6af5be6feb864343
#
_cell.length_a   1.000
_cell.length_b   1.000
_cell.length_c   1.000
_cell.angle_alpha   90.00
_cell.angle_beta   90.00
_cell.angle_gamma   90.00
#
_symmetry.space_group_name_H-M   'P 1'
#
loop_
_entity.id
_entity.type
_entity.pdbx_description
1 polymer ?
#
loop_
_entity_poly.entity_id
_entity_poly.type
_entity_poly.pdbx_seq_one_letter_code
_entity_poly.pdbx_strand_id
1 'polypeptide(L)'
;SETGTGNRVMTSPDGFTWTSRTSAADNIWRSVTFGNSLFVAVSWSGTGNRVMTSPDGFTWTSRTSADNDWTSVTYGNGLFVAVSATGTGNRVMTSPDGISWTSRESAADYEWRGIAYGNGVFVAVNWNGNGNKVMTSTDGASWTSRTTAADSNSWRSVTYGAGLFVAVNESGTN
;
A
#
# COMPACT_ATOMS: atom_id res chain seq x y z
N SER A 1 6.52 3.06 11.42
CA SER A 1 6.53 4.01 12.53
C SER A 1 6.50 5.45 12.02
N GLU A 2 5.84 6.33 12.74
CA GLU A 2 5.78 7.77 12.43
C GLU A 2 6.89 8.56 13.13
N THR A 3 7.45 8.02 14.20
CA THR A 3 8.50 8.63 15.02
C THR A 3 9.69 7.70 15.18
N GLY A 4 10.79 8.19 15.69
CA GLY A 4 12.05 7.49 15.86
C GLY A 4 13.08 7.89 14.80
N THR A 5 14.35 7.86 15.15
CA THR A 5 15.46 8.18 14.24
C THR A 5 16.23 6.91 13.96
N GLY A 6 16.30 6.53 12.68
CA GLY A 6 17.04 5.37 12.20
C GLY A 6 16.46 4.00 12.57
N ASN A 7 15.35 3.92 13.32
CA ASN A 7 14.81 2.67 13.89
C ASN A 7 13.32 2.46 13.62
N ARG A 8 12.88 2.77 12.40
CA ARG A 8 11.45 2.71 12.03
C ARG A 8 10.99 1.34 11.51
N VAL A 9 11.82 0.32 11.69
CA VAL A 9 11.53 -1.08 11.37
C VAL A 9 11.73 -1.92 12.62
N MET A 10 10.96 -2.95 12.77
CA MET A 10 11.17 -4.01 13.77
C MET A 10 10.90 -5.36 13.14
N THR A 11 11.59 -6.39 13.59
CA THR A 11 11.43 -7.77 13.14
C THR A 11 11.23 -8.71 14.30
N SER A 12 10.49 -9.79 14.06
CA SER A 12 10.29 -10.87 15.01
C SER A 12 10.29 -12.21 14.28
N PRO A 13 10.94 -13.25 14.80
CA PRO A 13 10.85 -14.61 14.25
C PRO A 13 9.61 -15.37 14.74
N ASP A 14 9.01 -14.94 15.83
CA ASP A 14 7.95 -15.67 16.56
C ASP A 14 6.66 -14.88 16.81
N GLY A 15 6.67 -13.57 16.50
CA GLY A 15 5.56 -12.65 16.76
C GLY A 15 5.49 -12.15 18.21
N PHE A 16 6.30 -12.67 19.11
CA PHE A 16 6.31 -12.31 20.54
C PHE A 16 7.49 -11.39 20.89
N THR A 17 8.68 -11.71 20.39
CA THR A 17 9.91 -10.94 20.64
C THR A 17 10.25 -10.08 19.43
N TRP A 18 10.27 -8.76 19.63
CA TRP A 18 10.51 -7.80 18.57
C TRP A 18 11.84 -7.07 18.73
N THR A 19 12.62 -6.98 17.67
CA THR A 19 13.90 -6.28 17.64
C THR A 19 13.85 -5.12 16.65
N SER A 20 14.25 -3.93 17.10
CA SER A 20 14.38 -2.74 16.24
C SER A 20 15.46 -2.94 15.20
N ARG A 21 15.21 -2.43 13.99
CA ARG A 21 16.13 -2.46 12.85
C ARG A 21 16.29 -1.05 12.28
N THR A 22 17.45 -0.82 11.66
CA THR A 22 17.71 0.43 10.96
C THR A 22 16.87 0.50 9.69
N SER A 23 16.09 1.58 9.54
CA SER A 23 15.36 1.90 8.32
C SER A 23 16.27 2.60 7.30
N ALA A 24 15.95 2.48 6.00
CA ALA A 24 16.74 3.14 4.94
C ALA A 24 16.62 4.68 4.98
N ALA A 25 15.56 5.20 5.59
CA ALA A 25 15.34 6.64 5.82
C ALA A 25 14.35 6.84 6.98
N ASP A 26 14.34 8.05 7.55
CA ASP A 26 13.39 8.45 8.61
C ASP A 26 12.06 8.95 8.04
N ASN A 27 11.53 8.22 7.05
CA ASN A 27 10.24 8.49 6.45
C ASN A 27 9.10 7.92 7.31
N ILE A 28 7.88 8.42 7.13
CA ILE A 28 6.67 7.88 7.78
C ILE A 28 6.23 6.61 7.02
N TRP A 29 6.80 5.46 7.39
CA TRP A 29 6.49 4.17 6.77
C TRP A 29 5.11 3.68 7.17
N ARG A 30 4.27 3.36 6.19
CA ARG A 30 2.84 3.05 6.37
C ARG A 30 2.49 1.60 6.16
N SER A 31 3.11 0.96 5.20
CA SER A 31 2.75 -0.41 4.80
C SER A 31 3.99 -1.18 4.38
N VAL A 32 3.97 -2.48 4.60
CA VAL A 32 4.99 -3.41 4.15
C VAL A 32 4.32 -4.68 3.63
N THR A 33 4.87 -5.22 2.56
CA THR A 33 4.46 -6.51 1.99
C THR A 33 5.69 -7.38 1.71
N PHE A 34 5.47 -8.66 1.51
CA PHE A 34 6.50 -9.60 1.03
C PHE A 34 6.02 -10.26 -0.26
N GLY A 35 6.88 -10.31 -1.24
CA GLY A 35 6.64 -10.99 -2.52
C GLY A 35 7.92 -11.08 -3.32
N ASN A 36 8.00 -12.02 -4.25
CA ASN A 36 9.18 -12.23 -5.08
C ASN A 36 10.51 -12.23 -4.27
N SER A 37 10.51 -12.89 -3.10
CA SER A 37 11.64 -12.97 -2.16
C SER A 37 12.15 -11.62 -1.66
N LEU A 38 11.30 -10.58 -1.63
CA LEU A 38 11.65 -9.23 -1.25
C LEU A 38 10.57 -8.62 -0.34
N PHE A 39 10.99 -8.02 0.76
CA PHE A 39 10.15 -7.09 1.53
C PHE A 39 10.16 -5.73 0.83
N VAL A 40 8.98 -5.14 0.67
CA VAL A 40 8.78 -3.81 0.10
C VAL A 40 7.95 -2.99 1.06
N ALA A 41 8.45 -1.84 1.49
CA ALA A 41 7.72 -0.89 2.32
C ALA A 41 7.53 0.45 1.59
N VAL A 42 6.38 1.07 1.83
CA VAL A 42 6.03 2.38 1.25
C VAL A 42 5.77 3.41 2.35
N SER A 43 6.03 4.68 2.04
CA SER A 43 5.93 5.76 3.01
C SER A 43 5.07 6.94 2.55
N TRP A 44 4.55 7.64 3.54
CA TRP A 44 3.79 8.88 3.40
C TRP A 44 4.70 10.11 3.16
N SER A 45 5.92 10.09 3.64
CA SER A 45 6.86 11.21 3.58
C SER A 45 8.19 10.81 2.95
N GLY A 46 9.03 11.80 2.67
CA GLY A 46 10.31 11.66 1.98
C GLY A 46 10.29 12.36 0.63
N THR A 47 11.46 12.53 0.00
CA THR A 47 11.61 13.13 -1.32
C THR A 47 12.39 12.18 -2.22
N GLY A 48 11.73 11.62 -3.24
CA GLY A 48 12.30 10.68 -4.20
C GLY A 48 12.64 9.30 -3.61
N ASN A 49 12.33 9.02 -2.32
CA ASN A 49 12.76 7.84 -1.58
C ASN A 49 11.62 7.23 -0.72
N ARG A 50 10.39 7.27 -1.23
CA ARG A 50 9.22 6.78 -0.48
C ARG A 50 8.99 5.27 -0.59
N VAL A 51 9.98 4.55 -1.09
CA VAL A 51 10.04 3.09 -1.09
C VAL A 51 11.36 2.63 -0.48
N MET A 52 11.32 1.58 0.30
CA MET A 52 12.50 0.82 0.70
C MET A 52 12.26 -0.67 0.56
N THR A 53 13.33 -1.40 0.30
CA THR A 53 13.29 -2.85 0.10
C THR A 53 14.32 -3.57 0.95
N SER A 54 14.04 -4.82 1.30
CA SER A 54 14.95 -5.68 2.03
C SER A 54 14.77 -7.14 1.60
N PRO A 55 15.85 -7.89 1.32
CA PRO A 55 15.75 -9.32 1.06
C PRO A 55 15.58 -10.16 2.34
N ASP A 56 15.97 -9.62 3.48
CA ASP A 56 16.12 -10.35 4.75
C ASP A 56 15.29 -9.74 5.92
N GLY A 57 14.71 -8.55 5.74
CA GLY A 57 14.04 -7.79 6.79
C GLY A 57 14.99 -7.02 7.72
N PHE A 58 16.31 -7.19 7.58
CA PHE A 58 17.32 -6.57 8.44
C PHE A 58 18.02 -5.39 7.76
N THR A 59 18.41 -5.58 6.50
CA THR A 59 19.11 -4.56 5.71
C THR A 59 18.15 -3.92 4.72
N TRP A 60 17.90 -2.62 4.87
CA TRP A 60 16.96 -1.88 4.06
C TRP A 60 17.64 -0.89 3.12
N THR A 61 17.21 -0.86 1.88
CA THR A 61 17.73 0.02 0.82
C THR A 61 16.62 0.92 0.28
N SER A 62 16.86 2.24 0.25
CA SER A 62 15.96 3.20 -0.38
C SER A 62 15.85 2.97 -1.89
N ARG A 63 14.64 3.16 -2.44
CA ARG A 63 14.36 3.09 -3.86
C ARG A 63 13.71 4.39 -4.34
N THR A 64 14.01 4.74 -5.57
CA THR A 64 13.40 5.92 -6.21
C THR A 64 11.92 5.67 -6.48
N SER A 65 11.08 6.62 -6.14
CA SER A 65 9.63 6.59 -6.36
C SER A 65 9.08 7.99 -6.60
N ALA A 66 7.86 8.08 -7.14
CA ALA A 66 7.11 9.33 -7.14
C ALA A 66 6.81 9.79 -5.71
N ASP A 67 6.72 11.12 -5.51
CA ASP A 67 6.52 11.74 -4.18
C ASP A 67 5.03 11.88 -3.80
N ASN A 68 4.25 10.84 -4.07
CA ASN A 68 2.88 10.72 -3.56
C ASN A 68 2.88 10.13 -2.14
N ASP A 69 1.88 10.45 -1.35
CA ASP A 69 1.70 9.92 0.01
C ASP A 69 1.22 8.46 -0.05
N TRP A 70 2.18 7.54 -0.22
CA TRP A 70 1.90 6.10 -0.36
C TRP A 70 1.39 5.53 0.96
N THR A 71 0.22 4.90 0.91
CA THR A 71 -0.53 4.45 2.09
C THR A 71 -0.51 2.95 2.29
N SER A 72 -0.54 2.19 1.18
CA SER A 72 -0.61 0.73 1.24
C SER A 72 0.08 0.11 0.02
N VAL A 73 0.67 -1.07 0.22
CA VAL A 73 1.31 -1.88 -0.83
C VAL A 73 0.94 -3.34 -0.66
N THR A 74 0.72 -4.03 -1.76
CA THR A 74 0.48 -5.49 -1.81
C THR A 74 1.30 -6.13 -2.92
N TYR A 75 1.44 -7.46 -2.85
CA TYR A 75 2.02 -8.26 -3.93
C TYR A 75 1.00 -9.29 -4.41
N GLY A 76 0.85 -9.43 -5.70
CA GLY A 76 -0.02 -10.41 -6.32
C GLY A 76 0.23 -10.51 -7.82
N ASN A 77 -0.03 -11.66 -8.41
CA ASN A 77 0.14 -11.91 -9.84
C ASN A 77 1.52 -11.48 -10.39
N GLY A 78 2.60 -11.69 -9.61
CA GLY A 78 3.96 -11.31 -10.01
C GLY A 78 4.26 -9.81 -9.95
N LEU A 79 3.40 -8.99 -9.33
CA LEU A 79 3.48 -7.54 -9.35
C LEU A 79 3.31 -6.95 -7.94
N PHE A 80 4.17 -6.03 -7.58
CA PHE A 80 3.93 -5.11 -6.46
C PHE A 80 3.05 -3.97 -6.94
N VAL A 81 2.02 -3.64 -6.16
CA VAL A 81 1.10 -2.53 -6.42
C VAL A 81 0.95 -1.70 -5.16
N ALA A 82 1.18 -0.40 -5.27
CA ALA A 82 0.98 0.55 -4.18
C ALA A 82 -0.07 1.60 -4.55
N VAL A 83 -0.81 2.06 -3.54
CA VAL A 83 -1.82 3.12 -3.68
C VAL A 83 -1.50 4.30 -2.78
N SER A 84 -1.95 5.50 -3.17
CA SER A 84 -1.65 6.73 -2.46
C SER A 84 -2.87 7.59 -2.16
N ALA A 85 -2.72 8.46 -1.15
CA ALA A 85 -3.71 9.45 -0.77
C ALA A 85 -3.61 10.75 -1.59
N THR A 86 -2.47 11.03 -2.22
CA THR A 86 -2.21 12.25 -3.00
C THR A 86 -1.73 11.94 -4.41
N GLY A 87 -1.67 12.97 -5.24
CA GLY A 87 -1.33 12.89 -6.66
C GLY A 87 -2.54 13.24 -7.54
N THR A 88 -2.29 13.56 -8.80
CA THR A 88 -3.32 13.83 -9.81
C THR A 88 -3.13 12.88 -10.97
N GLY A 89 -4.09 11.97 -11.18
CA GLY A 89 -4.05 10.95 -12.22
C GLY A 89 -2.97 9.86 -12.01
N ASN A 90 -2.26 9.83 -10.87
CA ASN A 90 -1.13 8.94 -10.63
C ASN A 90 -1.10 8.33 -9.22
N ARG A 91 -2.26 8.01 -8.68
CA ARG A 91 -2.38 7.48 -7.29
C ARG A 91 -2.14 5.98 -7.18
N VAL A 92 -1.62 5.37 -8.20
CA VAL A 92 -1.15 3.99 -8.21
C VAL A 92 0.28 3.95 -8.75
N MET A 93 1.11 3.06 -8.23
CA MET A 93 2.37 2.68 -8.86
C MET A 93 2.54 1.17 -8.81
N THR A 94 3.24 0.64 -9.80
CA THR A 94 3.50 -0.78 -9.97
C THR A 94 4.97 -1.08 -10.14
N SER A 95 5.41 -2.25 -9.69
CA SER A 95 6.77 -2.74 -9.89
C SER A 95 6.81 -4.26 -10.01
N PRO A 96 7.45 -4.86 -11.00
CA PRO A 96 7.64 -6.30 -11.08
C PRO A 96 8.73 -6.81 -10.13
N ASP A 97 9.69 -5.95 -9.78
CA ASP A 97 10.90 -6.29 -9.03
C ASP A 97 10.97 -5.62 -7.63
N GLY A 98 10.03 -4.72 -7.30
CA GLY A 98 10.05 -3.91 -6.08
C GLY A 98 11.10 -2.78 -6.09
N ILE A 99 11.88 -2.65 -7.15
CA ILE A 99 13.01 -1.71 -7.28
C ILE A 99 12.67 -0.57 -8.23
N SER A 100 12.17 -0.92 -9.42
CA SER A 100 11.80 0.02 -10.48
C SER A 100 10.30 0.23 -10.47
N TRP A 101 9.85 1.45 -10.22
CA TRP A 101 8.44 1.79 -10.05
C TRP A 101 7.90 2.62 -11.20
N THR A 102 6.72 2.26 -11.69
CA THR A 102 6.01 2.97 -12.75
C THR A 102 4.70 3.52 -12.21
N SER A 103 4.50 4.84 -12.33
CA SER A 103 3.21 5.48 -12.01
C SER A 103 2.11 4.99 -12.93
N ARG A 104 0.91 4.80 -12.37
CA ARG A 104 -0.30 4.37 -13.08
C ARG A 104 -1.46 5.29 -12.72
N GLU A 105 -2.37 5.41 -13.67
CA GLU A 105 -3.62 6.13 -13.46
C GLU A 105 -4.54 5.34 -12.50
N SER A 106 -5.11 6.00 -11.51
CA SER A 106 -6.15 5.44 -10.65
C SER A 106 -7.53 5.67 -11.28
N ALA A 107 -8.52 4.88 -10.87
CA ALA A 107 -9.90 5.05 -11.36
C ALA A 107 -10.52 6.42 -10.99
N ALA A 108 -10.00 7.08 -9.96
CA ALA A 108 -10.33 8.45 -9.56
C ALA A 108 -9.28 8.99 -8.60
N ASP A 109 -9.18 10.31 -8.45
CA ASP A 109 -8.27 11.00 -7.53
C ASP A 109 -8.84 11.06 -6.10
N TYR A 110 -9.16 9.89 -5.55
CA TYR A 110 -9.59 9.73 -4.15
C TYR A 110 -8.41 9.32 -3.27
N GLU A 111 -8.53 9.53 -1.95
CA GLU A 111 -7.53 9.09 -0.97
C GLU A 111 -7.57 7.57 -0.78
N TRP A 112 -6.84 6.85 -1.62
CA TRP A 112 -6.74 5.39 -1.51
C TRP A 112 -5.93 5.03 -0.27
N ARG A 113 -6.49 4.17 0.60
CA ARG A 113 -5.93 3.87 1.93
C ARG A 113 -5.48 2.43 2.11
N GLY A 114 -6.17 1.48 1.52
CA GLY A 114 -5.84 0.06 1.60
C GLY A 114 -5.88 -0.60 0.25
N ILE A 115 -5.02 -1.59 0.04
CA ILE A 115 -5.04 -2.46 -1.14
C ILE A 115 -4.78 -3.90 -0.73
N ALA A 116 -5.47 -4.85 -1.36
CA ALA A 116 -5.25 -6.28 -1.24
C ALA A 116 -5.31 -6.97 -2.60
N TYR A 117 -4.69 -8.13 -2.70
CA TYR A 117 -4.81 -9.03 -3.83
C TYR A 117 -5.44 -10.36 -3.41
N GLY A 118 -6.36 -10.86 -4.21
CA GLY A 118 -6.98 -12.16 -4.00
C GLY A 118 -7.83 -12.56 -5.19
N ASN A 119 -7.98 -13.85 -5.41
CA ASN A 119 -8.80 -14.42 -6.50
C ASN A 119 -8.55 -13.77 -7.88
N GLY A 120 -7.29 -13.45 -8.19
CA GLY A 120 -6.91 -12.85 -9.48
C GLY A 120 -7.19 -11.34 -9.61
N VAL A 121 -7.59 -10.66 -8.53
CA VAL A 121 -8.01 -9.25 -8.56
C VAL A 121 -7.29 -8.45 -7.48
N PHE A 122 -6.78 -7.27 -7.85
CA PHE A 122 -6.40 -6.21 -6.91
C PHE A 122 -7.64 -5.40 -6.54
N VAL A 123 -7.83 -5.15 -5.27
CA VAL A 123 -8.93 -4.35 -4.71
C VAL A 123 -8.35 -3.26 -3.83
N ALA A 124 -8.68 -2.00 -4.13
CA ALA A 124 -8.30 -0.87 -3.29
C ALA A 124 -9.54 -0.13 -2.78
N VAL A 125 -9.42 0.37 -1.54
CA VAL A 125 -10.49 1.12 -0.85
C VAL A 125 -10.03 2.53 -0.52
N ASN A 126 -10.95 3.49 -0.54
CA ASN A 126 -10.65 4.88 -0.27
C ASN A 126 -11.43 5.48 0.90
N TRP A 127 -10.93 6.61 1.40
CA TRP A 127 -11.49 7.31 2.54
C TRP A 127 -12.54 8.35 2.17
N ASN A 128 -12.35 9.13 1.09
CA ASN A 128 -13.11 10.35 0.81
C ASN A 128 -13.94 10.35 -0.47
N GLY A 129 -13.99 9.25 -1.23
CA GLY A 129 -14.79 9.17 -2.45
C GLY A 129 -16.30 9.20 -2.18
N ASN A 130 -17.09 9.74 -3.10
CA ASN A 130 -18.55 9.72 -3.05
C ASN A 130 -19.07 8.63 -3.99
N GLY A 131 -19.78 7.62 -3.44
CA GLY A 131 -20.40 6.54 -4.21
C GLY A 131 -19.47 5.47 -4.76
N ASN A 132 -18.18 5.76 -4.94
CA ASN A 132 -17.17 4.87 -5.56
C ASN A 132 -16.01 4.67 -4.60
N LYS A 133 -16.26 3.94 -3.51
CA LYS A 133 -15.28 3.71 -2.45
C LYS A 133 -14.27 2.60 -2.74
N VAL A 134 -14.46 1.89 -3.84
CA VAL A 134 -13.63 0.76 -4.26
C VAL A 134 -13.19 0.93 -5.70
N MET A 135 -11.96 0.55 -6.01
CA MET A 135 -11.50 0.29 -7.37
C MET A 135 -10.89 -1.10 -7.46
N THR A 136 -11.00 -1.70 -8.64
CA THR A 136 -10.47 -3.03 -8.91
C THR A 136 -9.63 -3.06 -10.17
N SER A 137 -8.66 -3.97 -10.21
CA SER A 137 -7.80 -4.22 -11.37
C SER A 137 -7.39 -5.70 -11.41
N THR A 138 -7.30 -6.29 -12.60
CA THR A 138 -6.75 -7.64 -12.80
C THR A 138 -5.26 -7.62 -13.17
N ASP A 139 -4.77 -6.48 -13.66
CA ASP A 139 -3.40 -6.29 -14.16
C ASP A 139 -2.56 -5.32 -13.31
N GLY A 140 -3.18 -4.65 -12.30
CA GLY A 140 -2.54 -3.62 -11.47
C GLY A 140 -2.32 -2.29 -12.17
N ALA A 141 -2.61 -2.17 -13.47
CA ALA A 141 -2.36 -0.99 -14.29
C ALA A 141 -3.64 -0.28 -14.72
N SER A 142 -4.66 -1.04 -15.09
CA SER A 142 -5.97 -0.55 -15.53
C SER A 142 -6.97 -0.68 -14.39
N TRP A 143 -7.55 0.42 -13.93
CA TRP A 143 -8.41 0.45 -12.76
C TRP A 143 -9.84 0.85 -13.09
N THR A 144 -10.80 0.15 -12.48
CA THR A 144 -12.23 0.42 -12.63
C THR A 144 -12.86 0.74 -11.28
N SER A 145 -13.55 1.87 -11.18
CA SER A 145 -14.37 2.24 -10.02
C SER A 145 -15.50 1.24 -9.80
N ARG A 146 -15.80 0.95 -8.54
CA ARG A 146 -16.91 0.10 -8.12
C ARG A 146 -17.83 0.86 -7.16
N THR A 147 -19.12 0.74 -7.39
CA THR A 147 -20.13 1.26 -6.48
C THR A 147 -20.15 0.47 -5.18
N THR A 148 -20.28 1.16 -4.06
CA THR A 148 -20.38 0.56 -2.73
C THR A 148 -21.75 0.79 -2.11
N ALA A 149 -22.21 -0.10 -1.24
CA ALA A 149 -23.50 0.01 -0.55
C ALA A 149 -23.53 1.12 0.52
N ALA A 150 -22.35 1.62 0.95
CA ALA A 150 -22.22 2.59 2.04
C ALA A 150 -21.29 3.75 1.61
N ASP A 151 -21.89 4.82 1.11
CA ASP A 151 -21.17 5.96 0.52
C ASP A 151 -20.53 6.90 1.55
N SER A 152 -21.07 6.93 2.79
CA SER A 152 -20.58 7.79 3.86
C SER A 152 -19.37 7.26 4.63
N ASN A 153 -18.98 6.00 4.38
CA ASN A 153 -17.94 5.33 5.16
C ASN A 153 -16.53 5.70 4.68
N SER A 154 -15.62 5.90 5.63
CA SER A 154 -14.19 6.14 5.39
C SER A 154 -13.41 4.84 5.51
N TRP A 155 -13.26 4.11 4.40
CA TRP A 155 -12.60 2.81 4.38
C TRP A 155 -11.09 2.94 4.56
N ARG A 156 -10.53 2.14 5.46
CA ARG A 156 -9.11 2.21 5.85
C ARG A 156 -8.29 1.03 5.37
N SER A 157 -8.84 -0.15 5.45
CA SER A 157 -8.08 -1.37 5.17
C SER A 157 -8.97 -2.37 4.44
N VAL A 158 -8.35 -3.20 3.62
CA VAL A 158 -8.97 -4.34 2.96
C VAL A 158 -8.01 -5.51 2.99
N THR A 159 -8.55 -6.70 3.13
CA THR A 159 -7.81 -7.97 3.05
C THR A 159 -8.60 -9.00 2.28
N TYR A 160 -7.93 -10.07 1.83
CA TYR A 160 -8.56 -11.23 1.22
C TYR A 160 -8.26 -12.48 2.04
N GLY A 161 -9.28 -13.26 2.31
CA GLY A 161 -9.17 -14.54 3.00
C GLY A 161 -10.47 -15.33 2.90
N ALA A 162 -10.38 -16.66 2.98
CA ALA A 162 -11.55 -17.56 2.92
C ALA A 162 -12.49 -17.29 1.74
N GLY A 163 -11.95 -16.85 0.58
CA GLY A 163 -12.73 -16.56 -0.62
C GLY A 163 -13.44 -15.19 -0.65
N LEU A 164 -13.19 -14.32 0.33
CA LEU A 164 -13.85 -13.04 0.50
C LEU A 164 -12.83 -11.88 0.60
N PHE A 165 -13.20 -10.73 0.02
CA PHE A 165 -12.60 -9.44 0.39
C PHE A 165 -13.37 -8.86 1.58
N VAL A 166 -12.64 -8.48 2.62
CA VAL A 166 -13.20 -7.85 3.82
C VAL A 166 -12.53 -6.49 4.00
N ALA A 167 -13.33 -5.44 4.06
CA ALA A 167 -12.86 -4.08 4.31
C ALA A 167 -13.42 -3.56 5.64
N VAL A 168 -12.62 -2.72 6.32
CA VAL A 168 -13.01 -2.04 7.55
C VAL A 168 -12.92 -0.53 7.39
N ASN A 169 -13.83 0.17 8.04
CA ASN A 169 -13.91 1.63 8.01
C ASN A 169 -13.57 2.25 9.38
N GLU A 170 -13.34 3.54 9.36
CA GLU A 170 -13.07 4.35 10.56
C GLU A 170 -14.32 5.09 11.03
N SER A 171 -15.27 5.36 10.13
CA SER A 171 -16.51 6.07 10.43
C SER A 171 -17.65 5.52 9.57
N GLY A 172 -18.83 5.46 10.14
CA GLY A 172 -20.06 5.02 9.50
C GLY A 172 -21.14 4.80 10.54
N THR A 173 -22.40 4.89 10.12
CA THR A 173 -23.57 4.48 10.93
C THR A 173 -24.02 3.11 10.42
N ASN A 174 -24.24 2.18 11.37
CA ASN A 174 -24.85 0.87 11.06
C ASN A 174 -26.30 1.05 10.60
#